data_87d129e3b7569f73d6857306c136112a
#
_entry.id   87d129e3b7569f73d6857306c136112a
#
_cell.length_a   1.000
_cell.length_b   1.000
_cell.length_c   1.000
_cell.angle_alpha   90.00
_cell.angle_beta   90.00
_cell.angle_gamma   90.00
#
_symmetry.space_group_name_H-M   'P 1'
#
loop_
_entity.id
_entity.type
_entity.pdbx_description
1 polymer ?
#
loop_
_entity_poly.entity_id
_entity_poly.type
_entity_poly.pdbx_seq_one_letter_code
_entity_poly.pdbx_strand_id
1 'polypeptide(L)'
;LEVTHVPGASAPLTALVLSGLAEKPFQFIGFFEKKQGGLVKQISDLSLYDGVTVGFVSPHQLLTLLKAFDKALPGHTLFIAREMTKKFEEKVWGTPQELIDKWTHEPIKGEFVLVVPQVKEKVALDPTAWIEHLQTHFGLNKKEALVVAAKHEKGTTSMAS
;
A
#
# COMPACT_ATOMS: atom_id res chain seq x y z
N LEU A 1 1.25 -1.04 -36.14
CA LEU A 1 2.11 -1.78 -35.21
C LEU A 1 1.42 -3.09 -34.83
N GLU A 2 2.08 -4.21 -35.07
CA GLU A 2 1.64 -5.50 -34.56
C GLU A 2 2.17 -5.64 -33.12
N VAL A 3 1.29 -5.97 -32.16
CA VAL A 3 1.65 -6.15 -30.76
C VAL A 3 1.51 -7.62 -30.41
N THR A 4 2.58 -8.20 -29.87
CA THR A 4 2.59 -9.57 -29.38
C THR A 4 2.96 -9.59 -27.88
N HIS A 5 2.76 -10.72 -27.21
CA HIS A 5 3.09 -10.87 -25.80
C HIS A 5 3.77 -12.23 -25.55
N VAL A 6 4.58 -12.25 -24.52
CA VAL A 6 5.18 -13.47 -23.99
C VAL A 6 4.82 -13.54 -22.50
N PRO A 7 4.09 -14.57 -22.05
CA PRO A 7 3.82 -14.74 -20.61
C PRO A 7 5.12 -15.01 -19.87
N GLY A 8 5.26 -14.45 -18.68
CA GLY A 8 6.51 -14.57 -17.92
C GLY A 8 6.35 -14.32 -16.43
N ALA A 9 7.47 -14.41 -15.72
CA ALA A 9 7.55 -14.18 -14.29
C ALA A 9 7.16 -12.74 -13.92
N SER A 10 6.49 -12.59 -12.78
CA SER A 10 6.06 -11.29 -12.24
C SER A 10 6.41 -11.20 -10.76
N ALA A 11 7.32 -10.29 -10.41
CA ALA A 11 7.70 -10.09 -9.00
C ALA A 11 6.52 -9.69 -8.10
N PRO A 12 5.58 -8.80 -8.50
CA PRO A 12 4.41 -8.49 -7.70
C PRO A 12 3.52 -9.71 -7.42
N LEU A 13 3.24 -10.53 -8.44
CA LEU A 13 2.43 -11.74 -8.28
C LEU A 13 3.15 -12.79 -7.43
N THR A 14 4.46 -12.94 -7.60
CA THR A 14 5.25 -13.85 -6.78
C THR A 14 5.21 -13.43 -5.31
N ALA A 15 5.40 -12.15 -5.01
CA ALA A 15 5.31 -11.64 -3.65
C ALA A 15 3.90 -11.83 -3.05
N LEU A 16 2.86 -11.59 -3.83
CA LEU A 16 1.47 -11.81 -3.41
C LEU A 16 1.22 -13.28 -3.04
N VAL A 17 1.67 -14.22 -3.87
CA VAL A 17 1.56 -15.67 -3.56
C VAL A 17 2.35 -16.03 -2.31
N LEU A 18 3.58 -15.54 -2.18
CA LEU A 18 4.44 -15.79 -1.01
C LEU A 18 3.89 -15.20 0.29
N SER A 19 3.11 -14.13 0.21
CA SER A 19 2.43 -13.56 1.36
C SER A 19 1.23 -14.38 1.86
N GLY A 20 0.74 -15.34 1.08
CA GLY A 20 -0.47 -16.09 1.40
C GLY A 20 -1.78 -15.34 1.17
N LEU A 21 -1.75 -14.19 0.52
CA LEU A 21 -2.92 -13.32 0.28
C LEU A 21 -3.46 -13.38 -1.15
N ALA A 22 -3.01 -14.34 -1.95
CA ALA A 22 -3.35 -14.44 -3.38
C ALA A 22 -4.85 -14.69 -3.66
N GLU A 23 -5.61 -15.13 -2.68
CA GLU A 23 -7.07 -15.35 -2.80
C GLU A 23 -7.89 -14.05 -2.68
N LYS A 24 -7.25 -12.95 -2.31
CA LYS A 24 -7.91 -11.64 -2.15
C LYS A 24 -7.81 -10.81 -3.42
N PRO A 25 -8.77 -9.93 -3.69
CA PRO A 25 -8.57 -8.89 -4.68
C PRO A 25 -7.28 -8.13 -4.39
N PHE A 26 -6.54 -7.76 -5.43
CA PHE A 26 -5.31 -7.00 -5.24
C PHE A 26 -5.15 -5.91 -6.30
N GLN A 27 -4.39 -4.88 -5.94
CA GLN A 27 -3.90 -3.86 -6.86
C GLN A 27 -2.38 -3.81 -6.86
N PHE A 28 -1.80 -3.50 -8.00
CA PHE A 28 -0.38 -3.20 -8.14
C PHE A 28 -0.20 -1.72 -8.45
N ILE A 29 0.53 -1.01 -7.61
CA ILE A 29 0.67 0.45 -7.67
C ILE A 29 2.00 0.92 -8.27
N GLY A 30 2.85 0.00 -8.75
CA GLY A 30 4.21 0.35 -9.14
C GLY A 30 5.09 0.69 -7.93
N PHE A 31 5.85 1.77 -8.01
CA PHE A 31 6.67 2.25 -6.88
C PHE A 31 5.85 3.15 -5.94
N PHE A 32 6.13 3.02 -4.65
CA PHE A 32 5.62 3.96 -3.66
C PHE A 32 6.19 5.38 -3.90
N GLU A 33 5.39 6.38 -3.56
CA GLU A 33 5.77 7.80 -3.68
C GLU A 33 7.02 8.13 -2.87
N LYS A 34 7.92 8.95 -3.46
CA LYS A 34 9.18 9.32 -2.81
C LYS A 34 9.04 10.53 -1.90
N LYS A 35 8.18 11.47 -2.27
CA LYS A 35 7.95 12.69 -1.49
C LYS A 35 7.07 12.38 -0.29
N GLN A 36 7.45 12.84 0.89
CA GLN A 36 6.75 12.54 2.15
C GLN A 36 5.25 12.88 2.12
N GLY A 37 4.86 14.02 1.57
CA GLY A 37 3.45 14.40 1.45
C GLY A 37 2.65 13.47 0.53
N GLY A 38 3.20 13.10 -0.62
CA GLY A 38 2.60 12.14 -1.54
C GLY A 38 2.50 10.74 -0.93
N LEU A 39 3.53 10.33 -0.19
CA LEU A 39 3.56 9.03 0.48
C LEU A 39 2.49 8.90 1.57
N VAL A 40 2.32 9.92 2.41
CA VAL A 40 1.27 9.93 3.43
C VAL A 40 -0.12 9.84 2.79
N LYS A 41 -0.36 10.61 1.72
CA LYS A 41 -1.60 10.53 0.96
C LYS A 41 -1.79 9.12 0.36
N GLN A 42 -0.77 8.57 -0.29
CA GLN A 42 -0.84 7.24 -0.89
C GLN A 42 -1.17 6.16 0.16
N ILE A 43 -0.55 6.19 1.34
CA ILE A 43 -0.85 5.24 2.43
C ILE A 43 -2.30 5.42 2.92
N SER A 44 -2.79 6.65 3.03
CA SER A 44 -4.19 6.90 3.37
C SER A 44 -5.15 6.35 2.32
N ASP A 45 -4.81 6.49 1.04
CA ASP A 45 -5.61 5.99 -0.08
C ASP A 45 -5.71 4.45 -0.10
N LEU A 46 -4.73 3.73 0.50
CA LEU A 46 -4.79 2.26 0.60
C LEU A 46 -6.00 1.77 1.42
N SER A 47 -6.47 2.55 2.39
CA SER A 47 -7.64 2.22 3.20
C SER A 47 -8.95 2.28 2.40
N LEU A 48 -8.92 2.88 1.20
CA LEU A 48 -10.07 2.99 0.30
C LEU A 48 -10.21 1.77 -0.62
N TYR A 49 -9.16 0.97 -0.74
CA TYR A 49 -9.16 -0.22 -1.58
C TYR A 49 -9.51 -1.46 -0.75
N ASP A 50 -10.58 -2.14 -1.17
CA ASP A 50 -11.04 -3.38 -0.51
C ASP A 50 -10.25 -4.60 -1.01
N GLY A 51 -8.97 -4.65 -0.68
CA GLY A 51 -8.08 -5.72 -1.12
C GLY A 51 -6.63 -5.49 -0.69
N VAL A 52 -5.75 -6.29 -1.26
CA VAL A 52 -4.31 -6.27 -1.00
C VAL A 52 -3.62 -5.29 -1.95
N THR A 53 -2.72 -4.48 -1.44
CA THR A 53 -1.88 -3.62 -2.28
C THR A 53 -0.47 -4.17 -2.38
N VAL A 54 0.05 -4.23 -3.61
CA VAL A 54 1.43 -4.65 -3.90
C VAL A 54 2.18 -3.51 -4.54
N GLY A 55 3.39 -3.23 -4.09
CA GLY A 55 4.23 -2.17 -4.66
C GLY A 55 5.71 -2.45 -4.55
N PHE A 56 6.49 -1.82 -5.44
CA PHE A 56 7.95 -1.84 -5.39
C PHE A 56 8.48 -0.81 -4.41
N VAL A 57 9.56 -1.16 -3.74
CA VAL A 57 10.26 -0.28 -2.81
C VAL A 57 11.74 -0.24 -3.16
N SER A 58 12.29 0.94 -3.34
CA SER A 58 13.74 1.07 -3.50
C SER A 58 14.45 0.94 -2.13
N PRO A 59 15.70 0.41 -2.09
CA PRO A 59 16.45 0.28 -0.85
C PRO A 59 16.54 1.59 -0.06
N HIS A 60 16.80 2.70 -0.74
CA HIS A 60 16.95 4.02 -0.10
C HIS A 60 15.65 4.57 0.50
N GLN A 61 14.52 4.06 0.07
CA GLN A 61 13.20 4.52 0.49
C GLN A 61 12.59 3.63 1.59
N LEU A 62 13.10 2.42 1.79
CA LEU A 62 12.47 1.41 2.65
C LEU A 62 12.19 1.94 4.06
N LEU A 63 13.19 2.47 4.76
CA LEU A 63 12.99 2.99 6.12
C LEU A 63 12.05 4.19 6.17
N THR A 64 12.10 5.07 5.18
CA THR A 64 11.17 6.21 5.10
C THR A 64 9.73 5.75 4.92
N LEU A 65 9.52 4.75 4.06
CA LEU A 65 8.23 4.15 3.82
C LEU A 65 7.68 3.45 5.08
N LEU A 66 8.51 2.64 5.75
CA LEU A 66 8.10 1.94 6.97
C LEU A 66 7.75 2.92 8.10
N LYS A 67 8.51 4.00 8.29
CA LYS A 67 8.18 5.07 9.24
C LYS A 67 6.87 5.78 8.91
N ALA A 68 6.56 5.95 7.62
CA ALA A 68 5.28 6.52 7.21
C ALA A 68 4.12 5.56 7.49
N PHE A 69 4.31 4.26 7.29
CA PHE A 69 3.32 3.24 7.67
C PHE A 69 3.13 3.17 9.18
N ASP A 70 4.20 3.21 9.97
CA ASP A 70 4.12 3.19 11.43
C ASP A 70 3.31 4.37 11.98
N LYS A 71 3.51 5.55 11.39
CA LYS A 71 2.74 6.74 11.76
C LYS A 71 1.26 6.67 11.34
N ALA A 72 0.97 6.14 10.16
CA ALA A 72 -0.38 6.15 9.58
C ALA A 72 -1.21 4.94 10.01
N LEU A 73 -0.58 3.79 10.19
CA LEU A 73 -1.19 2.48 10.45
C LEU A 73 -0.35 1.70 11.48
N PRO A 74 -0.22 2.21 12.71
CA PRO A 74 0.58 1.55 13.75
C PRO A 74 0.04 0.14 14.01
N GLY A 75 0.94 -0.84 14.05
CA GLY A 75 0.56 -2.24 14.30
C GLY A 75 -0.04 -2.99 13.11
N HIS A 76 -0.29 -2.35 11.97
CA HIS A 76 -0.72 -3.04 10.75
C HIS A 76 0.41 -3.89 10.19
N THR A 77 0.21 -5.20 10.09
CA THR A 77 1.26 -6.10 9.59
C THR A 77 1.48 -5.93 8.09
N LEU A 78 2.73 -5.94 7.68
CA LEU A 78 3.18 -5.83 6.30
C LEU A 78 3.97 -7.09 5.93
N PHE A 79 3.97 -7.45 4.65
CA PHE A 79 4.85 -8.48 4.12
C PHE A 79 5.87 -7.86 3.17
N ILE A 80 7.12 -8.22 3.34
CA ILE A 80 8.20 -7.81 2.43
C ILE A 80 8.89 -9.04 1.87
N ALA A 81 8.96 -9.09 0.53
CA ALA A 81 9.83 -10.01 -0.20
C ALA A 81 11.04 -9.23 -0.72
N ARG A 82 12.23 -9.75 -0.44
CA ARG A 82 13.52 -9.17 -0.86
C ARG A 82 14.25 -10.17 -1.73
N GLU A 83 14.90 -9.70 -2.81
CA GLU A 83 15.80 -10.47 -3.65
C GLU A 83 15.22 -11.84 -4.11
N MET A 84 13.92 -11.87 -4.41
CA MET A 84 13.22 -13.09 -4.82
C MET A 84 13.95 -13.79 -5.97
N THR A 85 14.01 -15.13 -5.91
CA THR A 85 14.71 -16.01 -6.85
C THR A 85 16.22 -15.86 -6.87
N LYS A 86 16.81 -15.09 -5.96
CA LYS A 86 18.27 -14.87 -5.83
C LYS A 86 18.83 -15.53 -4.57
N LYS A 87 20.15 -15.58 -4.46
CA LYS A 87 20.88 -16.23 -3.35
C LYS A 87 20.47 -15.69 -1.97
N PHE A 88 20.11 -14.43 -1.88
CA PHE A 88 19.76 -13.75 -0.62
C PHE A 88 18.25 -13.43 -0.55
N GLU A 89 17.43 -14.35 -1.07
CA GLU A 89 15.99 -14.24 -0.98
C GLU A 89 15.54 -14.21 0.49
N GLU A 90 14.70 -13.26 0.82
CA GLU A 90 14.16 -13.07 2.15
C GLU A 90 12.67 -12.75 2.11
N LYS A 91 11.90 -13.32 3.03
CA LYS A 91 10.46 -13.14 3.18
C LYS A 91 10.17 -12.84 4.64
N VAL A 92 9.60 -11.68 4.90
CA VAL A 92 9.40 -11.20 6.27
C VAL A 92 8.00 -10.63 6.44
N TRP A 93 7.30 -11.12 7.44
CA TRP A 93 6.12 -10.50 8.01
C TRP A 93 6.50 -9.69 9.25
N GLY A 94 5.89 -8.55 9.45
CA GLY A 94 6.07 -7.77 10.67
C GLY A 94 5.23 -6.50 10.67
N THR A 95 5.08 -5.91 11.84
CA THR A 95 4.58 -4.54 11.98
C THR A 95 5.61 -3.56 11.42
N PRO A 96 5.23 -2.34 11.04
CA PRO A 96 6.19 -1.35 10.57
C PRO A 96 7.37 -1.14 11.53
N GLN A 97 7.11 -1.13 12.85
CA GLN A 97 8.15 -0.95 13.87
C GLN A 97 9.13 -2.14 13.89
N GLU A 98 8.64 -3.38 13.88
CA GLU A 98 9.50 -4.58 13.83
C GLU A 98 10.37 -4.60 12.57
N LEU A 99 9.80 -4.18 11.43
CA LEU A 99 10.51 -4.08 10.17
C LEU A 99 11.56 -2.94 10.18
N ILE A 100 11.27 -1.81 10.82
CA ILE A 100 12.23 -0.73 11.04
C ILE A 100 13.40 -1.22 11.88
N ASP A 101 13.13 -1.88 12.99
CA ASP A 101 14.15 -2.40 13.89
C ASP A 101 15.07 -3.39 13.18
N LYS A 102 14.48 -4.32 12.40
CA LYS A 102 15.25 -5.25 11.58
C LYS A 102 16.19 -4.52 10.62
N TRP A 103 15.68 -3.65 9.78
CA TRP A 103 16.49 -3.00 8.72
C TRP A 103 17.30 -1.80 9.19
N THR A 104 17.16 -1.35 10.42
CA THR A 104 18.10 -0.38 11.01
C THR A 104 19.46 -1.03 11.29
N HIS A 105 19.48 -2.34 11.56
CA HIS A 105 20.68 -3.10 11.92
C HIS A 105 21.23 -3.95 10.77
N GLU A 106 20.53 -4.04 9.65
CA GLU A 106 20.92 -4.85 8.50
C GLU A 106 21.19 -3.99 7.25
N PRO A 107 22.09 -4.44 6.34
CA PRO A 107 22.30 -3.74 5.07
C PRO A 107 21.05 -3.74 4.19
N ILE A 108 20.54 -2.56 3.84
CA ILE A 108 19.41 -2.41 2.94
C ILE A 108 19.92 -2.38 1.49
N LYS A 109 19.95 -3.57 0.86
CA LYS A 109 20.39 -3.75 -0.53
C LYS A 109 19.45 -4.68 -1.27
N GLY A 110 19.39 -4.52 -2.59
CA GLY A 110 18.62 -5.39 -3.47
C GLY A 110 17.25 -4.83 -3.81
N GLU A 111 16.36 -5.69 -4.30
CA GLU A 111 15.03 -5.37 -4.76
C GLU A 111 13.99 -5.78 -3.72
N PHE A 112 13.07 -4.88 -3.40
CA PHE A 112 12.02 -5.10 -2.41
C PHE A 112 10.65 -4.99 -3.03
N VAL A 113 9.78 -5.93 -2.69
CA VAL A 113 8.36 -5.86 -2.96
C VAL A 113 7.62 -5.84 -1.63
N LEU A 114 6.82 -4.81 -1.43
CA LEU A 114 5.95 -4.69 -0.26
C LEU A 114 4.54 -5.16 -0.63
N VAL A 115 3.98 -6.00 0.21
CA VAL A 115 2.58 -6.41 0.17
C VAL A 115 1.90 -5.87 1.41
N VAL A 116 0.90 -5.04 1.20
CA VAL A 116 0.08 -4.44 2.26
C VAL A 116 -1.25 -5.18 2.27
N PRO A 117 -1.55 -5.95 3.33
CA PRO A 117 -2.86 -6.55 3.51
C PRO A 117 -3.96 -5.48 3.48
N GLN A 118 -5.19 -5.91 3.23
CA GLN A 118 -6.35 -5.02 3.27
C GLN A 118 -6.37 -4.20 4.57
N VAL A 119 -6.40 -2.89 4.44
CA VAL A 119 -6.51 -1.97 5.56
C VAL A 119 -7.97 -1.87 5.96
N LYS A 120 -8.36 -2.54 7.03
CA LYS A 120 -9.73 -2.50 7.57
C LYS A 120 -9.98 -1.29 8.45
N GLU A 121 -8.93 -0.80 9.07
CA GLU A 121 -8.99 0.41 9.89
C GLU A 121 -9.14 1.62 8.97
N LYS A 122 -10.17 2.42 9.21
CA LYS A 122 -10.26 3.72 8.54
C LYS A 122 -9.12 4.56 9.08
N VAL A 123 -8.08 4.75 8.28
CA VAL A 123 -7.20 5.90 8.49
C VAL A 123 -8.13 7.10 8.48
N ALA A 124 -8.16 7.86 9.57
CA ALA A 124 -8.96 9.07 9.65
C ALA A 124 -8.47 9.98 8.51
N LEU A 125 -9.14 9.87 7.38
CA LEU A 125 -8.87 10.72 6.23
C LEU A 125 -9.26 12.11 6.68
N ASP A 126 -8.31 13.04 6.60
CA ASP A 126 -8.67 14.45 6.58
C ASP A 126 -9.76 14.61 5.51
N PRO A 127 -10.95 15.10 5.87
CA PRO A 127 -12.05 15.28 4.90
C PRO A 127 -11.61 16.01 3.63
N THR A 128 -10.63 16.90 3.76
CA THR A 128 -10.04 17.64 2.65
C THR A 128 -9.26 16.72 1.70
N ALA A 129 -8.46 15.80 2.24
CA ALA A 129 -7.70 14.83 1.45
C ALA A 129 -8.61 13.86 0.70
N TRP A 130 -9.74 13.47 1.32
CA TRP A 130 -10.74 12.62 0.70
C TRP A 130 -11.44 13.31 -0.48
N ILE A 131 -11.82 14.56 -0.32
CA ILE A 131 -12.41 15.38 -1.38
C ILE A 131 -11.44 15.54 -2.54
N GLU A 132 -10.17 15.84 -2.28
CA GLU A 132 -9.13 15.94 -3.31
C GLU A 132 -8.92 14.63 -4.06
N HIS A 133 -8.96 13.49 -3.36
CA HIS A 133 -8.88 12.17 -3.97
C HIS A 133 -10.05 11.94 -4.96
N LEU A 134 -11.28 12.21 -4.53
CA LEU A 134 -12.46 12.08 -5.37
C LEU A 134 -12.40 12.97 -6.62
N GLN A 135 -11.89 14.19 -6.48
CA GLN A 135 -11.71 15.10 -7.61
C GLN A 135 -10.65 14.61 -8.60
N THR A 136 -9.52 14.14 -8.07
CA THR A 136 -8.34 13.78 -8.89
C THR A 136 -8.52 12.45 -9.62
N HIS A 137 -9.07 11.43 -8.94
CA HIS A 137 -9.17 10.07 -9.49
C HIS A 137 -10.49 9.76 -10.18
N PHE A 138 -11.57 10.43 -9.78
CA PHE A 138 -12.90 10.20 -10.35
C PHE A 138 -13.42 11.39 -11.17
N GLY A 139 -12.65 12.47 -11.29
CA GLY A 139 -13.01 13.65 -12.06
C GLY A 139 -14.23 14.40 -11.51
N LEU A 140 -14.62 14.15 -10.25
CA LEU A 140 -15.76 14.80 -9.62
C LEU A 140 -15.47 16.28 -9.36
N ASN A 141 -16.46 17.13 -9.56
CA ASN A 141 -16.35 18.51 -9.10
C ASN A 141 -16.42 18.55 -7.55
N LYS A 142 -15.99 19.68 -6.95
CA LYS A 142 -15.92 19.82 -5.50
C LYS A 142 -17.26 19.55 -4.79
N LYS A 143 -18.38 19.91 -5.42
CA LYS A 143 -19.73 19.74 -4.87
C LYS A 143 -20.16 18.26 -4.86
N GLU A 144 -19.85 17.55 -5.94
CA GLU A 144 -20.08 16.11 -6.08
C GLU A 144 -19.22 15.32 -5.10
N ALA A 145 -17.94 15.67 -5.00
CA ALA A 145 -16.99 15.04 -4.06
C ALA A 145 -17.44 15.21 -2.60
N LEU A 146 -17.94 16.39 -2.23
CA LEU A 146 -18.53 16.65 -0.90
C LEU A 146 -19.76 15.78 -0.62
N VAL A 147 -20.65 15.60 -1.58
CA VAL A 147 -21.84 14.76 -1.43
C VAL A 147 -21.46 13.29 -1.24
N VAL A 148 -20.50 12.80 -1.99
CA VAL A 148 -19.99 11.43 -1.88
C VAL A 148 -19.30 11.21 -0.52
N ALA A 149 -18.45 12.15 -0.10
CA ALA A 149 -17.77 12.10 1.19
C ALA A 149 -18.77 12.06 2.36
N ALA A 150 -19.79 12.91 2.36
CA ALA A 150 -20.80 12.95 3.39
C ALA A 150 -21.68 11.67 3.46
N LYS A 151 -21.95 11.03 2.32
CA LYS A 151 -22.65 9.73 2.29
C LYS A 151 -21.80 8.61 2.87
N HIS A 152 -20.51 8.64 2.63
CA HIS A 152 -19.57 7.64 3.15
C HIS A 152 -19.47 7.71 4.68
N GLU A 153 -19.45 8.91 5.27
CA GLU A 153 -19.48 9.09 6.72
C GLU A 153 -20.77 8.57 7.35
N LYS A 154 -21.92 8.84 6.74
CA LYS A 154 -23.24 8.39 7.24
C LYS A 154 -23.46 6.88 7.14
N GLY A 155 -22.95 6.22 6.08
CA GLY A 155 -23.03 4.76 5.91
C GLY A 155 -22.24 3.96 6.94
N THR A 156 -21.34 4.60 7.67
CA THR A 156 -20.49 3.98 8.69
C THR A 156 -21.14 3.93 10.07
N THR A 157 -22.12 4.77 10.33
CA THR A 157 -22.84 4.83 11.63
C THR A 157 -23.95 3.78 11.71
N SER A 158 -24.39 3.20 10.58
CA SER A 158 -25.53 2.27 10.51
C SER A 158 -25.16 0.78 10.66
N MET A 159 -23.87 0.41 10.77
CA MET A 159 -23.43 -0.99 10.94
C MET A 159 -22.91 -1.32 12.35
N ALA A 160 -23.08 -0.42 13.31
CA ALA A 160 -22.68 -0.60 14.71
C ALA A 160 -23.90 -0.62 15.64
N SER A 161 -24.96 -1.34 15.23
CA SER A 161 -26.14 -1.62 16.10
C SER A 161 -26.47 -3.09 16.03
#